data_c5babd01a79f4f1aff38dc16bb88e07b
#
_entry.id   c5babd01a79f4f1aff38dc16bb88e07b
#
_cell.length_a   1.000
_cell.length_b   1.000
_cell.length_c   1.000
_cell.angle_alpha   90.00
_cell.angle_beta   90.00
_cell.angle_gamma   90.00
#
_symmetry.space_group_name_H-M   'P 1'
#
loop_
_entity.id
_entity.type
_entity.pdbx_description
1 polymer ?
#
loop_
_entity_poly.entity_id
_entity_poly.type
_entity_poly.pdbx_seq_one_letter_code
_entity_poly.pdbx_strand_id
1 'polypeptide(L)'
;GDELSDLIMSNIESDINLESEQSVFIVGPTGSGKSTFLDRFFSRTLNKTIRERCLLIKINCLEATGREDTVLDWMTEEIIKTLETQLYKDGVPEWNDLLGLYHNEYKRKSRGADAALYNRSKDEFKEKFGRYLDEAVENDREGYLKRILHNVVSNRKMLPIIVVDNTDEFTLDFKTKVFQFSNSIKKNIKHCLVIFPVTDKSAWIFSKTDIFSIYQSKSFFLPTPSPREVFRKRINFITSQLNNKN
;
A
#
# COMPACT_ATOMS: atom_id res chain seq x y z
N GLY A 1 -14.65 -9.13 10.61
CA GLY A 1 -13.24 -8.94 11.00
C GLY A 1 -12.44 -10.22 10.79
N ASP A 2 -12.99 -11.34 11.15
CA ASP A 2 -12.28 -12.63 11.15
C ASP A 2 -11.87 -13.06 9.75
N GLU A 3 -12.79 -13.02 8.79
CA GLU A 3 -12.51 -13.38 7.39
C GLU A 3 -11.40 -12.50 6.74
N LEU A 4 -11.32 -11.22 7.10
CA LEU A 4 -10.26 -10.36 6.62
C LEU A 4 -8.93 -10.69 7.30
N SER A 5 -8.96 -11.06 8.58
CA SER A 5 -7.79 -11.55 9.32
C SER A 5 -7.27 -12.85 8.69
N ASP A 6 -8.16 -13.80 8.40
CA ASP A 6 -7.80 -15.08 7.78
C ASP A 6 -7.21 -14.88 6.38
N LEU A 7 -7.75 -13.93 5.61
CA LEU A 7 -7.19 -13.59 4.30
C LEU A 7 -5.77 -13.02 4.43
N ILE A 8 -5.54 -12.13 5.39
CA ILE A 8 -4.19 -11.56 5.63
C ILE A 8 -3.24 -12.64 6.11
N MET A 9 -3.67 -13.52 7.04
CA MET A 9 -2.87 -14.65 7.49
C MET A 9 -2.49 -15.58 6.33
N SER A 10 -3.44 -15.95 5.50
CA SER A 10 -3.17 -16.81 4.35
C SER A 10 -2.15 -16.19 3.38
N ASN A 11 -2.17 -14.87 3.20
CA ASN A 11 -1.19 -14.17 2.37
C ASN A 11 0.21 -14.11 3.02
N ILE A 12 0.29 -14.10 4.36
CA ILE A 12 1.56 -14.09 5.10
C ILE A 12 2.17 -15.50 5.14
N GLU A 13 1.33 -16.53 5.28
CA GLU A 13 1.74 -17.92 5.47
C GLU A 13 1.91 -18.68 4.15
N SER A 14 1.26 -18.21 3.08
CA SER A 14 1.40 -18.85 1.78
C SER A 14 2.84 -18.78 1.31
N ASP A 15 3.43 -19.95 1.10
CA ASP A 15 4.66 -20.06 0.33
C ASP A 15 4.50 -19.39 -1.05
N ILE A 16 5.58 -18.84 -1.54
CA ILE A 16 5.77 -18.02 -2.74
C ILE A 16 5.01 -18.48 -4.02
N ASN A 17 4.33 -19.60 -4.00
CA ASN A 17 3.69 -20.24 -5.15
C ASN A 17 2.17 -20.12 -5.23
N LEU A 18 1.49 -19.60 -4.21
CA LEU A 18 0.07 -19.31 -4.30
C LEU A 18 -0.11 -17.87 -4.78
N GLU A 19 -0.59 -17.74 -6.00
CA GLU A 19 -0.98 -16.47 -6.61
C GLU A 19 -2.13 -15.84 -5.82
N SER A 20 -1.80 -15.05 -4.80
CA SER A 20 -2.80 -14.21 -4.13
C SER A 20 -3.05 -12.95 -4.95
N GLU A 21 -3.63 -13.13 -6.12
CA GLU A 21 -4.00 -12.03 -7.03
C GLU A 21 -5.27 -11.27 -6.57
N GLN A 22 -5.70 -11.43 -5.33
CA GLN A 22 -6.99 -10.91 -4.90
C GLN A 22 -6.92 -9.44 -4.49
N SER A 23 -7.71 -8.62 -5.16
CA SER A 23 -8.10 -7.31 -4.64
C SER A 23 -9.24 -7.48 -3.64
N VAL A 24 -9.25 -6.68 -2.58
CA VAL A 24 -10.28 -6.71 -1.55
C VAL A 24 -11.15 -5.47 -1.66
N PHE A 25 -12.46 -5.67 -1.73
CA PHE A 25 -13.43 -4.59 -1.68
C PHE A 25 -14.16 -4.60 -0.34
N ILE A 26 -14.16 -3.46 0.35
CA ILE A 26 -15.01 -3.24 1.52
C ILE A 26 -16.20 -2.42 1.06
N VAL A 27 -17.32 -3.09 0.87
CA VAL A 27 -18.53 -2.50 0.28
C VAL A 27 -19.50 -2.06 1.37
N GLY A 28 -20.02 -0.86 1.27
CA GLY A 28 -21.05 -0.37 2.18
C GLY A 28 -21.48 1.05 1.85
N PRO A 29 -22.66 1.49 2.29
CA PRO A 29 -23.19 2.82 1.99
C PRO A 29 -22.26 3.96 2.40
N THR A 30 -22.44 5.14 1.82
CA THR A 30 -21.78 6.35 2.29
C THR A 30 -22.06 6.55 3.78
N GLY A 31 -21.05 6.86 4.57
CA GLY A 31 -21.18 7.03 6.02
C GLY A 31 -21.30 5.74 6.84
N SER A 32 -21.21 4.54 6.23
CA SER A 32 -21.22 3.27 6.98
C SER A 32 -19.97 3.04 7.85
N GLY A 33 -18.97 3.90 7.74
CA GLY A 33 -17.75 3.83 8.56
C GLY A 33 -16.68 2.88 8.00
N LYS A 34 -16.59 2.69 6.67
CA LYS A 34 -15.61 1.82 6.02
C LYS A 34 -14.17 2.15 6.42
N SER A 35 -13.77 3.42 6.31
CA SER A 35 -12.43 3.90 6.70
C SER A 35 -12.20 3.71 8.21
N THR A 36 -13.17 4.05 9.04
CA THR A 36 -13.11 3.82 10.50
C THR A 36 -13.00 2.32 10.85
N PHE A 37 -13.70 1.46 10.12
CA PHE A 37 -13.57 0.01 10.27
C PHE A 37 -12.15 -0.45 9.97
N LEU A 38 -11.57 -0.03 8.86
CA LEU A 38 -10.19 -0.39 8.49
C LEU A 38 -9.18 0.15 9.50
N ASP A 39 -9.32 1.40 9.94
CA ASP A 39 -8.46 1.98 10.97
C ASP A 39 -8.49 1.18 12.27
N ARG A 40 -9.69 0.85 12.73
CA ARG A 40 -9.86 0.03 13.94
C ARG A 40 -9.35 -1.39 13.73
N PHE A 41 -9.60 -1.97 12.56
CA PHE A 41 -9.16 -3.31 12.24
C PHE A 41 -7.63 -3.43 12.32
N PHE A 42 -6.91 -2.59 11.60
CA PHE A 42 -5.44 -2.62 11.59
C PHE A 42 -4.80 -2.14 12.89
N SER A 43 -5.43 -1.21 13.63
CA SER A 43 -4.85 -0.70 14.87
C SER A 43 -5.13 -1.56 16.10
N ARG A 44 -6.28 -2.25 16.16
CA ARG A 44 -6.77 -2.90 17.37
C ARG A 44 -7.23 -4.34 17.20
N THR A 45 -7.88 -4.67 16.07
CA THR A 45 -8.53 -5.98 15.90
C THR A 45 -7.55 -7.02 15.39
N LEU A 46 -6.71 -6.65 14.43
CA LEU A 46 -5.70 -7.55 13.87
C LEU A 46 -4.69 -7.94 14.95
N ASN A 47 -4.43 -9.25 15.07
CA ASN A 47 -3.45 -9.78 16.02
C ASN A 47 -2.11 -9.05 15.88
N LYS A 48 -1.47 -8.75 17.02
CA LYS A 48 -0.21 -7.99 17.06
C LYS A 48 0.89 -8.65 16.22
N THR A 49 1.04 -9.96 16.33
CA THR A 49 2.06 -10.71 15.58
C THR A 49 1.86 -10.61 14.06
N ILE A 50 0.59 -10.65 13.60
CA ILE A 50 0.24 -10.49 12.19
C ILE A 50 0.48 -9.05 11.76
N ARG A 51 0.05 -8.09 12.57
CA ARG A 51 0.21 -6.65 12.30
C ARG A 51 1.67 -6.24 12.14
N GLU A 52 2.58 -6.79 12.94
CA GLU A 52 4.02 -6.54 12.84
C GLU A 52 4.64 -7.08 11.55
N ARG A 53 3.95 -7.99 10.86
CA ARG A 53 4.33 -8.51 9.54
C ARG A 53 3.61 -7.80 8.39
N CYS A 54 2.79 -6.80 8.66
CA CYS A 54 2.09 -6.01 7.66
C CYS A 54 2.70 -4.61 7.55
N LEU A 55 2.83 -4.11 6.34
CA LEU A 55 3.21 -2.73 6.05
C LEU A 55 1.99 -2.02 5.45
N LEU A 56 1.31 -1.20 6.27
CA LEU A 56 0.07 -0.54 5.87
C LEU A 56 0.34 0.80 5.19
N ILE A 57 -0.10 0.92 3.94
CA ILE A 57 0.01 2.12 3.11
C ILE A 57 -1.40 2.63 2.85
N LYS A 58 -1.71 3.84 3.30
CA LYS A 58 -3.04 4.45 3.10
C LYS A 58 -2.92 5.59 2.10
N ILE A 59 -3.70 5.50 1.04
CA ILE A 59 -3.84 6.51 0.00
C ILE A 59 -5.26 7.08 0.11
N ASN A 60 -5.35 8.37 0.40
CA ASN A 60 -6.61 9.09 0.41
C ASN A 60 -6.78 9.86 -0.90
N CYS A 61 -7.63 9.37 -1.80
CA CYS A 61 -7.81 9.98 -3.12
C CYS A 61 -8.30 11.44 -3.07
N LEU A 62 -8.91 11.90 -1.97
CA LEU A 62 -9.28 13.31 -1.80
C LEU A 62 -8.07 14.25 -1.74
N GLU A 63 -6.88 13.74 -1.47
CA GLU A 63 -5.63 14.50 -1.45
C GLU A 63 -5.02 14.65 -2.86
N ALA A 64 -5.51 13.87 -3.83
CA ALA A 64 -5.13 14.06 -5.22
C ALA A 64 -5.61 15.43 -5.72
N THR A 65 -4.76 16.15 -6.41
CA THR A 65 -5.04 17.52 -6.88
C THR A 65 -6.08 17.61 -8.01
N GLY A 66 -6.88 16.57 -8.24
CA GLY A 66 -8.02 16.54 -9.16
C GLY A 66 -7.66 16.42 -10.65
N ARG A 67 -6.38 16.34 -11.01
CA ARG A 67 -5.96 16.11 -12.41
C ARG A 67 -5.89 14.61 -12.67
N GLU A 68 -6.77 14.13 -13.54
CA GLU A 68 -6.87 12.70 -13.89
C GLU A 68 -5.63 12.19 -14.64
N ASP A 69 -4.90 13.06 -15.32
CA ASP A 69 -3.67 12.76 -16.06
C ASP A 69 -2.45 12.54 -15.16
N THR A 70 -2.44 13.11 -13.96
CA THR A 70 -1.30 13.02 -13.02
C THR A 70 -1.57 12.12 -11.80
N VAL A 71 -2.73 11.48 -11.74
CA VAL A 71 -3.12 10.67 -10.57
C VAL A 71 -2.15 9.52 -10.30
N LEU A 72 -1.61 8.90 -11.34
CA LEU A 72 -0.71 7.75 -11.21
C LEU A 72 0.64 8.17 -10.64
N ASP A 73 1.18 9.30 -11.11
CA ASP A 73 2.42 9.88 -10.59
C ASP A 73 2.23 10.27 -9.12
N TRP A 74 1.12 10.95 -8.81
CA TRP A 74 0.78 11.31 -7.44
C TRP A 74 0.66 10.08 -6.53
N MET A 75 -0.03 9.02 -6.97
CA MET A 75 -0.14 7.77 -6.19
C MET A 75 1.22 7.13 -5.97
N THR A 76 2.07 7.12 -6.99
CA THR A 76 3.44 6.58 -6.90
C THR A 76 4.22 7.34 -5.82
N GLU A 77 4.18 8.67 -5.83
CA GLU A 77 4.87 9.51 -4.84
C GLU A 77 4.32 9.31 -3.42
N GLU A 78 3.00 9.27 -3.24
CA GLU A 78 2.41 9.05 -1.90
C GLU A 78 2.73 7.67 -1.33
N ILE A 79 2.77 6.63 -2.18
CA ILE A 79 3.18 5.30 -1.76
C ILE A 79 4.66 5.29 -1.36
N ILE A 80 5.55 5.87 -2.18
CA ILE A 80 6.99 5.96 -1.89
C ILE A 80 7.21 6.70 -0.57
N LYS A 81 6.64 7.88 -0.41
CA LYS A 81 6.74 8.70 0.80
C LYS A 81 6.30 7.94 2.05
N THR A 82 5.19 7.21 1.96
CA THR A 82 4.68 6.41 3.07
C THR A 82 5.64 5.26 3.41
N LEU A 83 6.16 4.58 2.38
CA LEU A 83 7.13 3.51 2.54
C LEU A 83 8.44 4.02 3.17
N GLU A 84 8.99 5.10 2.65
CA GLU A 84 10.23 5.69 3.16
C GLU A 84 10.09 6.12 4.62
N THR A 85 8.99 6.78 4.97
CA THR A 85 8.70 7.18 6.36
C THR A 85 8.61 5.99 7.33
N GLN A 86 8.10 4.85 6.87
CA GLN A 86 7.94 3.67 7.73
C GLN A 86 9.18 2.77 7.77
N LEU A 87 9.98 2.76 6.72
CA LEU A 87 11.08 1.81 6.54
C LEU A 87 12.44 2.36 6.94
N TYR A 88 12.63 3.67 6.79
CA TYR A 88 13.93 4.31 6.95
C TYR A 88 13.92 5.33 8.09
N LYS A 89 15.06 5.42 8.76
CA LYS A 89 15.27 6.42 9.78
C LYS A 89 15.17 7.82 9.15
N ASP A 90 14.46 8.70 9.81
CA ASP A 90 14.22 10.07 9.34
C ASP A 90 13.48 10.17 7.98
N GLY A 91 12.87 9.05 7.54
CA GLY A 91 12.07 9.00 6.30
C GLY A 91 12.89 9.08 5.01
N VAL A 92 14.21 8.84 5.09
CA VAL A 92 15.11 8.89 3.93
C VAL A 92 16.02 7.65 3.91
N PRO A 93 16.14 6.95 2.77
CA PRO A 93 17.03 5.79 2.68
C PRO A 93 18.49 6.22 2.78
N GLU A 94 19.26 5.52 3.61
CA GLU A 94 20.70 5.68 3.68
C GLU A 94 21.41 4.99 2.51
N TRP A 95 22.71 5.27 2.35
CA TRP A 95 23.55 4.62 1.33
C TRP A 95 23.38 3.10 1.28
N ASN A 96 23.38 2.44 2.43
CA ASN A 96 23.29 0.98 2.51
C ASN A 96 21.90 0.47 2.09
N ASP A 97 20.85 1.25 2.35
CA ASP A 97 19.48 0.92 1.90
C ASP A 97 19.41 0.98 0.38
N LEU A 98 19.86 2.09 -0.22
CA LEU A 98 19.91 2.25 -1.68
C LEU A 98 20.79 1.18 -2.33
N LEU A 99 21.95 0.90 -1.74
CA LEU A 99 22.84 -0.17 -2.21
C LEU A 99 22.14 -1.54 -2.20
N GLY A 100 21.30 -1.81 -1.19
CA GLY A 100 20.48 -3.02 -1.13
C GLY A 100 19.46 -3.09 -2.25
N LEU A 101 18.77 -1.98 -2.56
CA LEU A 101 17.77 -1.89 -3.63
C LEU A 101 18.40 -2.03 -5.03
N TYR A 102 19.61 -1.52 -5.23
CA TYR A 102 20.32 -1.48 -6.51
C TYR A 102 21.55 -2.41 -6.54
N HIS A 103 21.52 -3.50 -5.76
CA HIS A 103 22.66 -4.40 -5.60
C HIS A 103 23.13 -5.04 -6.92
N ASN A 104 22.22 -5.38 -7.80
CA ASN A 104 22.56 -5.96 -9.09
C ASN A 104 23.30 -4.97 -10.00
N GLU A 105 22.88 -3.70 -9.99
CA GLU A 105 23.52 -2.61 -10.72
C GLU A 105 24.91 -2.32 -10.14
N TYR A 106 25.03 -2.31 -8.82
CA TYR A 106 26.31 -2.18 -8.14
C TYR A 106 27.30 -3.27 -8.57
N LYS A 107 26.85 -4.54 -8.51
CA LYS A 107 27.68 -5.67 -8.99
C LYS A 107 28.07 -5.54 -10.46
N ARG A 108 27.11 -5.18 -11.32
CA ARG A 108 27.36 -5.03 -12.74
C ARG A 108 28.37 -3.92 -13.04
N LYS A 109 28.25 -2.77 -12.38
CA LYS A 109 29.17 -1.64 -12.57
C LYS A 109 30.55 -1.92 -11.97
N SER A 110 30.63 -2.42 -10.73
CA SER A 110 31.90 -2.70 -10.04
C SER A 110 32.74 -3.81 -10.69
N ARG A 111 32.09 -4.74 -11.40
CA ARG A 111 32.77 -5.84 -12.10
C ARG A 111 32.86 -5.65 -13.61
N GLY A 112 32.12 -4.71 -14.17
CA GLY A 112 32.01 -4.43 -15.60
C GLY A 112 32.60 -3.09 -15.98
N ALA A 113 31.75 -2.16 -16.45
CA ALA A 113 32.18 -0.90 -17.04
C ALA A 113 33.09 -0.03 -16.14
N ASP A 114 32.86 -0.09 -14.84
CA ASP A 114 33.60 0.72 -13.85
C ASP A 114 34.61 -0.12 -13.01
N ALA A 115 34.91 -1.35 -13.43
CA ALA A 115 35.80 -2.24 -12.70
C ALA A 115 37.19 -1.64 -12.47
N ALA A 116 37.77 -0.96 -13.46
CA ALA A 116 39.06 -0.29 -13.34
C ALA A 116 39.01 0.82 -12.27
N LEU A 117 37.96 1.62 -12.25
CA LEU A 117 37.74 2.65 -11.24
C LEU A 117 37.57 2.04 -9.85
N TYR A 118 36.71 1.00 -9.74
CA TYR A 118 36.46 0.30 -8.47
C TYR A 118 37.74 -0.28 -7.85
N ASN A 119 38.65 -0.84 -8.68
CA ASN A 119 39.92 -1.40 -8.24
C ASN A 119 40.94 -0.31 -7.87
N ARG A 120 40.90 0.85 -8.57
CA ARG A 120 41.81 1.96 -8.32
C ARG A 120 41.40 2.77 -7.08
N SER A 121 40.14 3.14 -6.98
CA SER A 121 39.62 3.96 -5.88
C SER A 121 38.14 3.61 -5.61
N LYS A 122 37.90 2.99 -4.46
CA LYS A 122 36.53 2.66 -4.01
C LYS A 122 35.73 3.92 -3.68
N ASP A 123 36.37 4.97 -3.22
CA ASP A 123 35.70 6.22 -2.85
C ASP A 123 35.21 6.96 -4.09
N GLU A 124 36.06 7.09 -5.12
CA GLU A 124 35.63 7.67 -6.41
C GLU A 124 34.51 6.84 -7.07
N PHE A 125 34.59 5.50 -6.98
CA PHE A 125 33.53 4.64 -7.46
C PHE A 125 32.23 4.85 -6.67
N LYS A 126 32.32 4.96 -5.33
CA LYS A 126 31.17 5.22 -4.46
C LYS A 126 30.51 6.55 -4.80
N GLU A 127 31.27 7.60 -5.00
CA GLU A 127 30.76 8.91 -5.42
C GLU A 127 30.06 8.85 -6.80
N LYS A 128 30.69 8.19 -7.77
CA LYS A 128 30.11 8.00 -9.10
C LYS A 128 28.81 7.17 -9.04
N PHE A 129 28.81 6.12 -8.23
CA PHE A 129 27.63 5.26 -8.07
C PHE A 129 26.53 5.98 -7.29
N GLY A 130 26.86 6.86 -6.35
CA GLY A 130 25.89 7.72 -5.65
C GLY A 130 25.12 8.61 -6.62
N ARG A 131 25.83 9.32 -7.51
CA ARG A 131 25.17 10.12 -8.56
C ARG A 131 24.25 9.29 -9.45
N TYR A 132 24.68 8.08 -9.82
CA TYR A 132 23.82 7.15 -10.56
C TYR A 132 22.58 6.74 -9.77
N LEU A 133 22.69 6.52 -8.46
CA LEU A 133 21.54 6.19 -7.60
C LEU A 133 20.52 7.35 -7.54
N ASP A 134 21.01 8.57 -7.35
CA ASP A 134 20.16 9.78 -7.31
C ASP A 134 19.40 9.93 -8.64
N GLU A 135 20.11 9.85 -9.77
CA GLU A 135 19.48 9.89 -11.11
C GLU A 135 18.48 8.74 -11.33
N ALA A 136 18.80 7.52 -10.88
CA ALA A 136 17.93 6.37 -11.05
C ALA A 136 16.65 6.48 -10.20
N VAL A 137 16.75 7.03 -8.99
CA VAL A 137 15.61 7.27 -8.10
C VAL A 137 14.72 8.40 -8.66
N GLU A 138 15.30 9.50 -9.15
CA GLU A 138 14.54 10.64 -9.66
C GLU A 138 13.87 10.36 -11.01
N ASN A 139 14.56 9.69 -11.93
CA ASN A 139 14.08 9.50 -13.30
C ASN A 139 13.19 8.27 -13.49
N ASP A 140 13.20 7.30 -12.56
CA ASP A 140 12.39 6.07 -12.62
C ASP A 140 11.69 5.80 -11.29
N ARG A 141 10.71 6.67 -10.95
CA ARG A 141 9.95 6.58 -9.71
C ARG A 141 9.15 5.28 -9.60
N GLU A 142 8.56 4.81 -10.68
CA GLU A 142 7.87 3.51 -10.67
C GLU A 142 8.84 2.34 -10.44
N GLY A 143 9.98 2.34 -11.09
CA GLY A 143 11.03 1.34 -10.89
C GLY A 143 11.55 1.36 -9.46
N TYR A 144 11.74 2.54 -8.89
CA TYR A 144 12.13 2.72 -7.49
C TYR A 144 11.06 2.15 -6.53
N LEU A 145 9.77 2.49 -6.73
CA LEU A 145 8.66 1.92 -5.97
C LEU A 145 8.66 0.38 -6.01
N LYS A 146 8.81 -0.20 -7.19
CA LYS A 146 8.85 -1.65 -7.37
C LYS A 146 10.02 -2.28 -6.60
N ARG A 147 11.19 -1.64 -6.58
CA ARG A 147 12.36 -2.11 -5.81
C ARG A 147 12.12 -2.08 -4.31
N ILE A 148 11.54 -0.99 -3.78
CA ILE A 148 11.20 -0.91 -2.35
C ILE A 148 10.21 -2.02 -1.98
N LEU A 149 9.11 -2.16 -2.72
CA LEU A 149 8.10 -3.18 -2.45
C LEU A 149 8.67 -4.60 -2.55
N HIS A 150 9.51 -4.86 -3.55
CA HIS A 150 10.20 -6.15 -3.66
C HIS A 150 11.13 -6.42 -2.46
N ASN A 151 11.86 -5.41 -2.00
CA ASN A 151 12.69 -5.50 -0.80
C ASN A 151 11.86 -5.78 0.46
N VAL A 152 10.72 -5.13 0.61
CA VAL A 152 9.77 -5.35 1.72
C VAL A 152 9.32 -6.81 1.77
N VAL A 153 8.91 -7.36 0.64
CA VAL A 153 8.43 -8.75 0.55
C VAL A 153 9.57 -9.74 0.70
N SER A 154 10.63 -9.59 -0.08
CA SER A 154 11.67 -10.61 -0.20
C SER A 154 12.67 -10.61 0.95
N ASN A 155 13.08 -9.42 1.42
CA ASN A 155 14.12 -9.28 2.43
C ASN A 155 13.54 -9.05 3.83
N ARG A 156 12.57 -8.15 3.96
CA ARG A 156 11.96 -7.84 5.27
C ARG A 156 10.86 -8.81 5.67
N LYS A 157 10.39 -9.66 4.74
CA LYS A 157 9.32 -10.66 4.97
C LYS A 157 8.03 -10.03 5.50
N MET A 158 7.69 -8.85 5.01
CA MET A 158 6.48 -8.13 5.36
C MET A 158 5.50 -8.14 4.19
N LEU A 159 4.20 -8.11 4.50
CA LEU A 159 3.12 -8.00 3.53
C LEU A 159 2.75 -6.52 3.34
N PRO A 160 3.02 -5.92 2.17
CA PRO A 160 2.48 -4.60 1.84
C PRO A 160 0.96 -4.67 1.68
N ILE A 161 0.25 -3.78 2.37
CA ILE A 161 -1.20 -3.64 2.28
C ILE A 161 -1.50 -2.19 1.88
N ILE A 162 -1.98 -2.01 0.65
CA ILE A 162 -2.32 -0.69 0.10
C ILE A 162 -3.83 -0.49 0.23
N VAL A 163 -4.25 0.47 1.03
CA VAL A 163 -5.66 0.90 1.15
C VAL A 163 -5.85 2.14 0.31
N VAL A 164 -6.71 2.07 -0.70
CA VAL A 164 -7.03 3.19 -1.60
C VAL A 164 -8.42 3.68 -1.27
N ASP A 165 -8.50 4.72 -0.46
CA ASP A 165 -9.76 5.23 0.11
C ASP A 165 -10.30 6.45 -0.67
N ASN A 166 -11.61 6.70 -0.51
CA ASN A 166 -12.34 7.83 -1.09
C ASN A 166 -12.32 7.92 -2.63
N THR A 167 -12.23 6.79 -3.32
CA THR A 167 -12.33 6.76 -4.79
C THR A 167 -13.75 7.09 -5.27
N ASP A 168 -14.75 6.97 -4.42
CA ASP A 168 -16.17 7.14 -4.78
C ASP A 168 -16.52 8.54 -5.30
N GLU A 169 -15.79 9.56 -4.86
CA GLU A 169 -16.03 10.97 -5.17
C GLU A 169 -15.55 11.37 -6.58
N PHE A 170 -14.91 10.47 -7.31
CA PHE A 170 -14.27 10.76 -8.60
C PHE A 170 -15.01 10.12 -9.78
N THR A 171 -14.61 10.51 -11.00
CA THR A 171 -15.14 10.00 -12.25
C THR A 171 -14.82 8.49 -12.44
N LEU A 172 -15.53 7.85 -13.36
CA LEU A 172 -15.28 6.45 -13.66
C LEU A 172 -13.89 6.24 -14.26
N ASP A 173 -13.41 7.19 -15.07
CA ASP A 173 -12.08 7.13 -15.69
C ASP A 173 -10.97 7.17 -14.61
N PHE A 174 -11.08 8.10 -13.67
CA PHE A 174 -10.19 8.16 -12.51
C PHE A 174 -10.17 6.84 -11.74
N LYS A 175 -11.35 6.31 -11.39
CA LYS A 175 -11.47 5.02 -10.68
C LYS A 175 -10.80 3.88 -11.44
N THR A 176 -11.00 3.84 -12.75
CA THR A 176 -10.40 2.81 -13.63
C THR A 176 -8.88 2.90 -13.65
N LYS A 177 -8.32 4.10 -13.80
CA LYS A 177 -6.87 4.34 -13.76
C LYS A 177 -6.27 3.90 -12.42
N VAL A 178 -6.85 4.35 -11.30
CA VAL A 178 -6.41 4.00 -9.94
C VAL A 178 -6.47 2.49 -9.71
N PHE A 179 -7.53 1.85 -10.16
CA PHE A 179 -7.69 0.39 -10.05
C PHE A 179 -6.65 -0.37 -10.89
N GLN A 180 -6.46 0.02 -12.16
CA GLN A 180 -5.47 -0.58 -13.05
C GLN A 180 -4.05 -0.43 -12.52
N PHE A 181 -3.70 0.75 -12.02
CA PHE A 181 -2.40 1.01 -11.40
C PHE A 181 -2.17 0.10 -10.18
N SER A 182 -3.14 0.05 -9.27
CA SER A 182 -3.05 -0.81 -8.09
C SER A 182 -2.90 -2.29 -8.44
N ASN A 183 -3.59 -2.74 -9.49
CA ASN A 183 -3.43 -4.10 -9.99
C ASN A 183 -2.07 -4.33 -10.68
N SER A 184 -1.51 -3.30 -11.34
CA SER A 184 -0.17 -3.39 -11.92
C SER A 184 0.89 -3.62 -10.84
N ILE A 185 0.75 -2.95 -9.68
CA ILE A 185 1.61 -3.20 -8.51
C ILE A 185 1.50 -4.67 -8.08
N LYS A 186 0.28 -5.19 -7.91
CA LYS A 186 0.04 -6.59 -7.51
C LYS A 186 0.66 -7.60 -8.48
N LYS A 187 0.54 -7.39 -9.79
CA LYS A 187 1.14 -8.27 -10.80
C LYS A 187 2.67 -8.29 -10.73
N ASN A 188 3.27 -7.15 -10.40
CA ASN A 188 4.73 -7.04 -10.31
C ASN A 188 5.29 -7.50 -8.96
N ILE A 189 4.49 -7.38 -7.92
CA ILE A 189 4.89 -7.68 -6.54
C ILE A 189 4.04 -8.84 -6.03
N LYS A 190 4.60 -10.04 -6.02
CA LYS A 190 3.97 -11.18 -5.37
C LYS A 190 3.79 -10.85 -3.88
N HIS A 191 2.67 -11.26 -3.29
CA HIS A 191 2.33 -10.96 -1.90
C HIS A 191 2.17 -9.44 -1.60
N CYS A 192 1.35 -8.76 -2.37
CA CYS A 192 0.85 -7.42 -2.07
C CYS A 192 -0.68 -7.46 -2.05
N LEU A 193 -1.29 -6.92 -1.01
CA LEU A 193 -2.75 -6.84 -0.88
C LEU A 193 -3.21 -5.41 -1.17
N VAL A 194 -4.24 -5.26 -2.01
CA VAL A 194 -4.87 -3.95 -2.24
C VAL A 194 -6.31 -3.98 -1.76
N ILE A 195 -6.69 -3.00 -0.96
CA ILE A 195 -8.01 -2.87 -0.36
C ILE A 195 -8.69 -1.59 -0.85
N PHE A 196 -9.89 -1.72 -1.39
CA PHE A 196 -10.72 -0.62 -1.86
C PHE A 196 -11.98 -0.50 -1.01
N PRO A 197 -12.09 0.49 -0.11
CA PRO A 197 -13.35 0.87 0.50
C PRO A 197 -14.22 1.58 -0.54
N VAL A 198 -15.34 0.97 -0.94
CA VAL A 198 -16.21 1.50 -1.99
C VAL A 198 -17.67 1.50 -1.57
N THR A 199 -18.47 2.36 -2.18
CA THR A 199 -19.93 2.34 -1.99
C THR A 199 -20.57 1.23 -2.81
N ASP A 200 -21.81 0.84 -2.43
CA ASP A 200 -22.62 -0.13 -3.18
C ASP A 200 -22.77 0.30 -4.64
N LYS A 201 -22.94 1.62 -4.89
CA LYS A 201 -23.04 2.18 -6.23
C LYS A 201 -21.76 1.96 -7.05
N SER A 202 -20.60 2.23 -6.47
CA SER A 202 -19.32 2.01 -7.15
C SER A 202 -19.05 0.52 -7.38
N ALA A 203 -19.35 -0.33 -6.40
CA ALA A 203 -19.25 -1.77 -6.55
C ALA A 203 -20.13 -2.29 -7.69
N TRP A 204 -21.37 -1.79 -7.81
CA TRP A 204 -22.25 -2.13 -8.92
C TRP A 204 -21.70 -1.66 -10.28
N ILE A 205 -21.16 -0.44 -10.37
CA ILE A 205 -20.51 0.05 -11.61
C ILE A 205 -19.34 -0.83 -11.98
N PHE A 206 -18.46 -1.17 -11.06
CA PHE A 206 -17.32 -2.05 -11.30
C PHE A 206 -17.76 -3.45 -11.78
N SER A 207 -18.89 -3.99 -11.26
CA SER A 207 -19.43 -5.26 -11.71
C SER A 207 -19.93 -5.23 -13.16
N LYS A 208 -20.32 -4.06 -13.65
CA LYS A 208 -20.80 -3.87 -15.05
C LYS A 208 -19.69 -3.59 -16.04
N THR A 209 -18.53 -3.11 -15.57
CA THR A 209 -17.38 -2.75 -16.41
C THR A 209 -16.33 -3.86 -16.50
N ASP A 210 -16.69 -5.10 -16.20
CA ASP A 210 -15.80 -6.28 -16.17
C ASP A 210 -14.58 -6.15 -15.25
N ILE A 211 -14.46 -5.07 -14.49
CA ILE A 211 -13.35 -4.87 -13.55
C ILE A 211 -13.28 -5.99 -12.53
N PHE A 212 -14.43 -6.45 -12.00
CA PHE A 212 -14.47 -7.59 -11.09
C PHE A 212 -14.24 -8.94 -11.78
N SER A 213 -14.60 -9.08 -13.06
CA SER A 213 -14.46 -10.33 -13.79
C SER A 213 -13.04 -10.58 -14.29
N ILE A 214 -12.30 -9.51 -14.61
CA ILE A 214 -10.92 -9.59 -15.09
C ILE A 214 -9.93 -9.86 -13.95
N TYR A 215 -10.27 -9.42 -12.73
CA TYR A 215 -9.39 -9.55 -11.56
C TYR A 215 -10.09 -10.37 -10.47
N GLN A 216 -9.43 -11.37 -9.97
CA GLN A 216 -9.91 -12.10 -8.80
C GLN A 216 -10.07 -11.13 -7.63
N SER A 217 -11.31 -10.94 -7.17
CA SER A 217 -11.63 -9.99 -6.10
C SER A 217 -12.47 -10.65 -5.01
N LYS A 218 -12.21 -10.28 -3.76
CA LYS A 218 -13.01 -10.67 -2.60
C LYS A 218 -13.74 -9.46 -2.06
N SER A 219 -15.06 -9.55 -1.91
CA SER A 219 -15.88 -8.45 -1.39
C SER A 219 -16.38 -8.76 0.00
N PHE A 220 -16.21 -7.81 0.91
CA PHE A 220 -16.76 -7.83 2.26
C PHE A 220 -17.79 -6.72 2.39
N PHE A 221 -19.00 -7.08 2.82
CA PHE A 221 -20.08 -6.12 3.00
C PHE A 221 -20.10 -5.60 4.43
N LEU A 222 -20.03 -4.28 4.58
CA LEU A 222 -20.14 -3.62 5.87
C LEU A 222 -21.59 -3.14 6.07
N PRO A 223 -22.34 -3.75 6.98
CA PRO A 223 -23.71 -3.34 7.22
C PRO A 223 -23.75 -1.93 7.83
N THR A 224 -24.78 -1.17 7.49
CA THR A 224 -25.02 0.13 8.10
C THR A 224 -25.35 -0.08 9.59
N PRO A 225 -24.60 0.52 10.51
CA PRO A 225 -24.91 0.39 11.92
C PRO A 225 -26.25 1.04 12.24
N SER A 226 -27.06 0.40 13.07
CA SER A 226 -28.32 0.96 13.53
C SER A 226 -28.11 2.34 14.18
N PRO A 227 -28.82 3.39 13.78
CA PRO A 227 -28.71 4.71 14.40
C PRO A 227 -28.86 4.65 15.93
N ARG A 228 -29.74 3.81 16.40
CA ARG A 228 -29.98 3.59 17.85
C ARG A 228 -28.75 3.05 18.56
N GLU A 229 -28.04 2.10 17.95
CA GLU A 229 -26.80 1.55 18.52
C GLU A 229 -25.66 2.56 18.50
N VAL A 230 -25.54 3.35 17.43
CA VAL A 230 -24.54 4.43 17.34
C VAL A 230 -24.79 5.45 18.45
N PHE A 231 -26.04 5.90 18.64
CA PHE A 231 -26.41 6.83 19.71
C PHE A 231 -26.10 6.26 21.09
N ARG A 232 -26.51 5.03 21.36
CA ARG A 232 -26.26 4.36 22.63
C ARG A 232 -24.75 4.27 22.95
N LYS A 233 -23.95 3.87 22.00
CA LYS A 233 -22.49 3.78 22.17
C LYS A 233 -21.85 5.14 22.42
N ARG A 234 -22.30 6.20 21.73
CA ARG A 234 -21.82 7.57 21.93
C ARG A 234 -22.17 8.09 23.33
N ILE A 235 -23.41 7.91 23.76
CA ILE A 235 -23.86 8.32 25.11
C ILE A 235 -23.03 7.57 26.16
N ASN A 236 -22.91 6.25 26.08
CA ASN A 236 -22.13 5.46 27.02
C ASN A 236 -20.65 5.92 27.07
N PHE A 237 -20.05 6.23 25.93
CA PHE A 237 -18.69 6.75 25.88
C PHE A 237 -18.55 8.10 26.57
N ILE A 238 -19.47 9.05 26.30
CA ILE A 238 -19.47 10.38 26.95
C ILE A 238 -19.64 10.22 28.45
N THR A 239 -20.60 9.40 28.89
CA THR A 239 -20.84 9.13 30.31
C THR A 239 -19.60 8.53 30.99
N SER A 240 -18.93 7.58 30.34
CA SER A 240 -17.68 7.00 30.88
C SER A 240 -16.56 8.03 31.02
N GLN A 241 -16.43 8.94 30.06
CA GLN A 241 -15.43 10.02 30.11
C GLN A 241 -15.72 11.04 31.21
N LEU A 242 -16.99 11.33 31.46
CA LEU A 242 -17.40 12.24 32.55
C LEU A 242 -17.15 11.61 33.94
N ASN A 243 -17.44 10.32 34.09
CA ASN A 243 -17.21 9.59 35.36
C ASN A 243 -15.73 9.37 35.66
N ASN A 244 -14.85 9.37 34.70
CA ASN A 244 -13.39 9.24 34.87
C ASN A 244 -12.69 10.57 35.20
N LYS A 245 -13.41 11.70 35.18
CA LYS A 245 -12.87 13.03 35.53
C LYS A 245 -13.27 13.52 36.90
N ASN A 246 -14.07 12.76 37.64
CA ASN A 246 -14.40 12.93 39.04
C ASN A 246 -13.63 11.89 39.87
#